data_fd2c882ef8c74d8e3de81aa1825befb8
#
_entry.id   fd2c882ef8c74d8e3de81aa1825befb8
#
_cell.length_a   1.000
_cell.length_b   1.000
_cell.length_c   1.000
_cell.angle_alpha   90.00
_cell.angle_beta   90.00
_cell.angle_gamma   90.00
#
_symmetry.space_group_name_H-M   'P 1'
#
loop_
_entity.id
_entity.type
_entity.pdbx_description
1 polymer ?
#
loop_
_entity_poly.entity_id
_entity_poly.type
_entity_poly.pdbx_seq_one_letter_code
_entity_poly.pdbx_strand_id
1 'polypeptide(L)'
;MSNRDISRRSFLQGGLIAGVSVTLTPLSSQALAALMENSVTVPSEQWLGNNGQARARNDALSKVCGSKVFARDIRAKDMPGWPEQQGHAMLLKITKADRLYAGYDLSWLGADLQPDRIVTAEDLEKDGIVFPEEHAPDPLLPVGKVPTFIGHPVAILIWNDFERFRQAKAKLKFNDKAIRYGAQ
;
A
#
# COMPACT_ATOMS: atom_id res chain seq x y z
N MET A 1 25.72 15.47 -23.03
CA MET A 1 24.34 15.20 -23.53
C MET A 1 23.48 14.87 -22.31
N SER A 2 22.64 15.80 -21.91
CA SER A 2 21.82 15.68 -20.71
C SER A 2 20.58 14.83 -21.02
N ASN A 3 20.48 13.68 -20.34
CA ASN A 3 19.33 12.79 -20.42
C ASN A 3 18.21 13.45 -19.59
N ARG A 4 17.25 14.11 -20.25
CA ARG A 4 16.06 14.65 -19.58
C ARG A 4 15.07 13.52 -19.42
N ASP A 5 14.90 13.05 -18.20
CA ASP A 5 13.80 12.15 -17.85
C ASP A 5 12.46 12.84 -18.12
N ILE A 6 11.82 12.41 -19.19
CA ILE A 6 10.49 12.90 -19.55
C ILE A 6 9.49 12.22 -18.62
N SER A 7 8.88 12.99 -17.72
CA SER A 7 7.84 12.47 -16.84
C SER A 7 6.63 11.98 -17.65
N ARG A 8 5.91 10.95 -17.18
CA ARG A 8 4.69 10.45 -17.83
C ARG A 8 3.67 11.57 -18.09
N ARG A 9 3.66 12.59 -17.25
CA ARG A 9 2.81 13.76 -17.37
C ARG A 9 3.23 14.65 -18.55
N SER A 10 4.53 14.83 -18.77
CA SER A 10 5.07 15.57 -19.90
C SER A 10 4.88 14.82 -21.24
N PHE A 11 4.90 13.49 -21.20
CA PHE A 11 4.63 12.65 -22.37
C PHE A 11 3.17 12.78 -22.85
N LEU A 12 2.21 12.80 -21.90
CA LEU A 12 0.79 13.00 -22.23
C LEU A 12 0.47 14.43 -22.70
N GLN A 13 1.26 15.42 -22.30
CA GLN A 13 1.13 16.80 -22.77
C GLN A 13 1.77 17.03 -24.15
N GLY A 14 2.69 16.16 -24.57
CA GLY A 14 3.44 16.27 -25.84
C GLY A 14 3.04 15.25 -26.92
N GLY A 15 2.00 14.45 -26.72
CA GLY A 15 1.60 13.38 -27.63
C GLY A 15 1.10 13.90 -28.97
N LEU A 16 1.96 13.88 -29.98
CA LEU A 16 1.62 13.99 -31.40
C LEU A 16 1.02 12.67 -31.86
N ILE A 17 -0.29 12.58 -31.93
CA ILE A 17 -0.96 11.52 -32.68
C ILE A 17 -1.01 11.95 -34.13
N ALA A 18 -0.50 11.11 -35.03
CA ALA A 18 -0.35 11.30 -36.46
C ALA A 18 -1.46 12.16 -37.10
N GLY A 19 -1.08 13.37 -37.54
CA GLY A 19 -1.88 14.19 -38.41
C GLY A 19 -2.95 15.08 -37.81
N VAL A 20 -3.18 15.06 -36.51
CA VAL A 20 -4.10 15.98 -35.81
C VAL A 20 -3.34 16.73 -34.73
N SER A 21 -3.07 18.00 -34.96
CA SER A 21 -2.54 18.92 -33.96
C SER A 21 -3.66 19.27 -32.98
N VAL A 22 -3.73 18.57 -31.87
CA VAL A 22 -4.56 18.98 -30.73
C VAL A 22 -3.76 20.02 -29.94
N THR A 23 -3.97 21.30 -30.21
CA THR A 23 -3.52 22.37 -29.35
C THR A 23 -4.34 22.32 -28.06
N LEU A 24 -3.80 21.65 -27.04
CA LEU A 24 -4.29 21.79 -25.68
C LEU A 24 -3.87 23.18 -25.19
N THR A 25 -4.74 24.17 -25.42
CA THR A 25 -4.64 25.43 -24.68
C THR A 25 -4.72 25.07 -23.20
N PRO A 26 -3.80 25.56 -22.34
CA PRO A 26 -3.92 25.35 -20.90
C PRO A 26 -5.25 25.95 -20.47
N LEU A 27 -6.19 25.07 -20.09
CA LEU A 27 -7.43 25.49 -19.45
C LEU A 27 -7.03 26.34 -18.24
N SER A 28 -7.49 27.58 -18.22
CA SER A 28 -7.31 28.44 -17.06
C SER A 28 -7.88 27.75 -15.84
N SER A 29 -7.31 27.99 -14.68
CA SER A 29 -7.81 27.44 -13.42
C SER A 29 -9.32 27.67 -13.22
N GLN A 30 -9.85 28.76 -13.78
CA GLN A 30 -11.28 29.08 -13.81
C GLN A 30 -12.08 28.17 -14.72
N ALA A 31 -11.57 27.76 -15.89
CA ALA A 31 -12.24 26.81 -16.76
C ALA A 31 -12.25 25.41 -16.16
N LEU A 32 -11.19 25.04 -15.44
CA LEU A 32 -11.13 23.77 -14.71
C LEU A 32 -12.09 23.78 -13.52
N ALA A 33 -12.18 24.90 -12.79
CA ALA A 33 -13.13 25.08 -11.70
C ALA A 33 -14.58 25.02 -12.21
N ALA A 34 -14.90 25.69 -13.33
CA ALA A 34 -16.23 25.65 -13.95
C ALA A 34 -16.61 24.25 -14.47
N LEU A 35 -15.63 23.46 -14.93
CA LEU A 35 -15.86 22.04 -15.26
C LEU A 35 -16.09 21.18 -14.02
N MET A 36 -15.49 21.55 -12.89
CA MET A 36 -15.72 20.86 -11.60
C MET A 36 -17.02 21.31 -10.93
N GLU A 37 -17.42 22.58 -11.05
CA GLU A 37 -18.71 23.07 -10.55
C GLU A 37 -19.89 22.54 -11.36
N ASN A 38 -19.72 22.25 -12.63
CA ASN A 38 -20.67 21.53 -13.45
C ASN A 38 -20.57 20.00 -13.31
N SER A 39 -20.03 19.50 -12.19
CA SER A 39 -20.21 18.11 -11.83
C SER A 39 -21.71 17.89 -11.66
N VAL A 40 -22.32 17.32 -12.69
CA VAL A 40 -23.73 16.94 -12.70
C VAL A 40 -23.93 16.06 -11.47
N THR A 41 -24.54 16.63 -10.44
CA THR A 41 -24.98 15.86 -9.28
C THR A 41 -26.13 15.00 -9.80
N VAL A 42 -25.78 13.78 -10.25
CA VAL A 42 -26.79 12.82 -10.69
C VAL A 42 -27.66 12.55 -9.46
N PRO A 43 -28.96 12.81 -9.48
CA PRO A 43 -29.84 12.54 -8.36
C PRO A 43 -29.72 11.09 -7.93
N SER A 44 -29.76 10.83 -6.64
CA SER A 44 -29.57 9.48 -6.06
C SER A 44 -30.45 8.41 -6.68
N GLU A 45 -31.64 8.78 -7.10
CA GLU A 45 -32.61 7.93 -7.80
C GLU A 45 -32.12 7.41 -9.16
N GLN A 46 -31.29 8.19 -9.86
CA GLN A 46 -30.71 7.77 -11.14
C GLN A 46 -29.49 6.81 -10.94
N TRP A 47 -28.98 6.68 -9.72
CA TRP A 47 -27.86 5.78 -9.41
C TRP A 47 -28.29 4.32 -9.31
N LEU A 48 -29.59 4.08 -9.05
CA LEU A 48 -30.11 2.72 -8.91
C LEU A 48 -30.19 1.98 -10.25
N GLY A 49 -30.16 2.70 -11.38
CA GLY A 49 -30.18 2.15 -12.75
C GLY A 49 -31.25 1.07 -12.91
N ASN A 50 -32.10 1.18 -13.88
CA ASN A 50 -33.00 0.09 -14.28
C ASN A 50 -32.20 -0.99 -15.00
N ASN A 51 -32.73 -2.22 -15.07
CA ASN A 51 -32.12 -3.32 -15.83
C ASN A 51 -31.80 -2.86 -17.25
N GLY A 52 -30.52 -3.03 -17.66
CA GLY A 52 -30.05 -2.62 -18.97
C GLY A 52 -29.39 -1.22 -19.04
N GLN A 53 -29.43 -0.44 -17.96
CA GLN A 53 -28.75 0.86 -17.92
C GLN A 53 -27.39 0.76 -17.20
N ALA A 54 -26.37 1.40 -17.78
CA ALA A 54 -25.06 1.49 -17.15
C ALA A 54 -25.14 2.35 -15.88
N ARG A 55 -24.70 1.79 -14.76
CA ARG A 55 -24.60 2.54 -13.51
C ARG A 55 -23.33 3.38 -13.53
N ALA A 56 -23.45 4.68 -13.36
CA ALA A 56 -22.30 5.52 -13.10
C ALA A 56 -21.76 5.24 -11.68
N ARG A 57 -20.46 4.97 -11.57
CA ARG A 57 -19.81 4.88 -10.26
C ARG A 57 -19.57 6.27 -9.72
N ASN A 58 -19.83 6.50 -8.42
CA ASN A 58 -19.63 7.80 -7.76
C ASN A 58 -18.19 8.32 -7.90
N ASP A 59 -17.22 7.41 -7.97
CA ASP A 59 -15.81 7.73 -8.05
C ASP A 59 -15.22 7.58 -9.48
N ALA A 60 -16.07 7.33 -10.48
CA ALA A 60 -15.61 7.09 -11.84
C ALA A 60 -14.90 8.32 -12.43
N LEU A 61 -15.53 9.49 -12.32
CA LEU A 61 -14.98 10.74 -12.88
C LEU A 61 -13.64 11.08 -12.22
N SER A 62 -13.58 11.07 -10.91
CA SER A 62 -12.34 11.38 -10.18
C SER A 62 -11.21 10.39 -10.46
N LYS A 63 -11.52 9.13 -10.73
CA LYS A 63 -10.54 8.13 -11.17
C LYS A 63 -10.04 8.38 -12.59
N VAL A 64 -10.93 8.65 -13.52
CA VAL A 64 -10.58 8.90 -14.93
C VAL A 64 -9.76 10.19 -15.07
N CYS A 65 -10.15 11.25 -14.35
CA CYS A 65 -9.43 12.53 -14.34
C CYS A 65 -8.15 12.49 -13.49
N GLY A 66 -7.86 11.39 -12.77
CA GLY A 66 -6.68 11.28 -11.92
C GLY A 66 -6.72 12.16 -10.67
N SER A 67 -7.88 12.71 -10.31
CA SER A 67 -8.05 13.54 -9.11
C SER A 67 -8.36 12.74 -7.85
N LYS A 68 -8.69 11.44 -8.00
CA LYS A 68 -8.93 10.58 -6.85
C LYS A 68 -7.64 10.28 -6.11
N VAL A 69 -7.60 10.63 -4.84
CA VAL A 69 -6.54 10.25 -3.92
C VAL A 69 -6.85 8.86 -3.34
N PHE A 70 -5.93 7.94 -3.48
CA PHE A 70 -6.01 6.61 -2.87
C PHE A 70 -5.25 6.62 -1.54
N ALA A 71 -5.60 5.72 -0.63
CA ALA A 71 -4.91 5.62 0.67
C ALA A 71 -3.38 5.50 0.53
N ARG A 72 -2.89 4.85 -0.53
CA ARG A 72 -1.46 4.73 -0.81
C ARG A 72 -0.78 6.04 -1.21
N ASP A 73 -1.54 7.01 -1.71
CA ASP A 73 -1.02 8.31 -2.16
C ASP A 73 -0.88 9.29 -0.99
N ILE A 74 -1.55 9.01 0.13
CA ILE A 74 -1.48 9.82 1.35
C ILE A 74 -0.15 9.54 2.06
N ARG A 75 0.63 10.58 2.30
CA ARG A 75 1.90 10.50 3.03
C ARG A 75 1.80 11.24 4.34
N ALA A 76 2.63 10.87 5.30
CA ALA A 76 2.65 11.53 6.60
C ALA A 76 2.77 13.07 6.50
N LYS A 77 3.63 13.56 5.60
CA LYS A 77 3.81 14.99 5.33
C LYS A 77 2.57 15.72 4.79
N ASP A 78 1.59 14.97 4.23
CA ASP A 78 0.37 15.55 3.67
C ASP A 78 -0.74 15.69 4.74
N MET A 79 -0.49 15.15 5.94
CA MET A 79 -1.45 15.10 7.05
C MET A 79 -1.10 16.12 8.12
N PRO A 80 -1.98 17.09 8.42
CA PRO A 80 -1.74 18.07 9.49
C PRO A 80 -1.48 17.39 10.84
N GLY A 81 -0.39 17.78 11.51
CA GLY A 81 -0.04 17.27 12.84
C GLY A 81 0.59 15.87 12.86
N TRP A 82 0.83 15.25 11.71
CA TRP A 82 1.54 13.99 11.63
C TRP A 82 3.06 14.22 11.57
N PRO A 83 3.87 13.24 12.01
CA PRO A 83 5.32 13.31 11.85
C PRO A 83 5.71 13.43 10.37
N GLU A 84 6.74 14.21 10.08
CA GLU A 84 7.23 14.36 8.71
C GLU A 84 7.82 13.04 8.16
N GLN A 85 8.37 12.22 9.04
CA GLN A 85 8.97 10.93 8.69
C GLN A 85 7.91 9.83 8.67
N GLN A 86 7.81 9.16 7.54
CA GLN A 86 6.93 8.02 7.33
C GLN A 86 7.69 6.71 7.47
N GLY A 87 7.22 5.82 8.35
CA GLY A 87 7.68 4.44 8.42
C GLY A 87 7.11 3.59 7.28
N HIS A 88 7.92 2.65 6.81
CA HIS A 88 7.54 1.66 5.79
C HIS A 88 7.52 0.28 6.42
N ALA A 89 6.36 -0.37 6.41
CA ALA A 89 6.17 -1.63 7.09
C ALA A 89 5.86 -2.78 6.13
N MET A 90 6.27 -3.99 6.51
CA MET A 90 5.80 -5.24 5.90
C MET A 90 5.58 -6.30 6.96
N LEU A 91 4.67 -7.23 6.66
CA LEU A 91 4.44 -8.40 7.48
C LEU A 91 5.44 -9.50 7.09
N LEU A 92 6.15 -10.04 8.05
CA LEU A 92 6.86 -11.30 7.92
C LEU A 92 5.85 -12.43 8.10
N LYS A 93 5.77 -13.34 7.14
CA LYS A 93 4.71 -14.34 7.05
C LYS A 93 5.27 -15.75 6.98
N ILE A 94 4.55 -16.67 7.61
CA ILE A 94 4.82 -18.11 7.54
C ILE A 94 4.63 -18.63 6.10
N THR A 95 5.51 -19.50 5.67
CA THR A 95 5.45 -20.19 4.37
C THR A 95 5.01 -21.66 4.49
N LYS A 96 5.05 -22.23 5.71
CA LYS A 96 4.67 -23.62 6.02
C LYS A 96 3.74 -23.64 7.19
N ALA A 97 2.54 -24.21 7.03
CA ALA A 97 1.53 -24.28 8.09
C ALA A 97 1.51 -25.62 8.85
N ASP A 98 2.33 -26.59 8.45
CA ASP A 98 2.43 -27.93 9.01
C ASP A 98 3.49 -28.07 10.12
N ARG A 99 4.17 -26.97 10.46
CA ARG A 99 5.28 -26.96 11.42
C ARG A 99 5.11 -25.89 12.46
N LEU A 100 5.69 -26.15 13.63
CA LEU A 100 5.74 -25.20 14.73
C LEU A 100 6.63 -23.99 14.35
N TYR A 101 6.14 -22.80 14.60
CA TYR A 101 6.93 -21.57 14.44
C TYR A 101 7.94 -21.47 15.59
N ALA A 102 9.23 -21.50 15.28
CA ALA A 102 10.32 -21.44 16.25
C ALA A 102 11.05 -20.09 16.30
N GLY A 103 10.50 -19.08 15.66
CA GLY A 103 11.09 -17.75 15.60
C GLY A 103 11.53 -17.34 14.19
N TYR A 104 12.18 -16.18 14.10
CA TYR A 104 12.70 -15.66 12.84
C TYR A 104 14.21 -15.41 12.91
N ASP A 105 14.82 -15.29 11.73
CA ASP A 105 16.23 -14.95 11.60
C ASP A 105 16.42 -14.00 10.39
N LEU A 106 16.84 -12.78 10.68
CA LEU A 106 17.11 -11.75 9.68
C LEU A 106 18.59 -11.46 9.50
N SER A 107 19.49 -12.18 10.19
CA SER A 107 20.94 -11.93 10.16
C SER A 107 21.55 -11.97 8.75
N TRP A 108 20.97 -12.78 7.88
CA TRP A 108 21.39 -12.94 6.48
C TRP A 108 21.02 -11.75 5.57
N LEU A 109 20.18 -10.82 6.01
CA LEU A 109 19.84 -9.61 5.22
C LEU A 109 21.03 -8.67 5.07
N GLY A 110 21.99 -8.73 5.98
CA GLY A 110 23.08 -7.76 6.11
C GLY A 110 22.68 -6.56 6.99
N ALA A 111 23.67 -5.92 7.61
CA ALA A 111 23.46 -4.84 8.58
C ALA A 111 22.67 -3.65 8.00
N ASP A 112 22.95 -3.29 6.75
CA ASP A 112 22.33 -2.13 6.10
C ASP A 112 20.83 -2.30 5.83
N LEU A 113 20.35 -3.54 5.78
CA LEU A 113 18.95 -3.86 5.45
C LEU A 113 18.14 -4.34 6.65
N GLN A 114 18.73 -4.34 7.86
CA GLN A 114 17.97 -4.68 9.07
C GLN A 114 16.81 -3.69 9.28
N PRO A 115 15.64 -4.14 9.74
CA PRO A 115 14.56 -3.25 10.11
C PRO A 115 14.96 -2.35 11.29
N ASP A 116 14.48 -1.13 11.30
CA ASP A 116 14.71 -0.19 12.41
C ASP A 116 13.87 -0.57 13.64
N ARG A 117 12.71 -1.22 13.42
CA ARG A 117 11.86 -1.77 14.48
C ARG A 117 11.20 -3.07 14.02
N ILE A 118 11.09 -4.00 14.95
CA ILE A 118 10.34 -5.26 14.79
C ILE A 118 9.27 -5.28 15.87
N VAL A 119 8.04 -5.63 15.49
CA VAL A 119 6.93 -5.83 16.42
C VAL A 119 6.48 -7.28 16.30
N THR A 120 6.45 -8.01 17.41
CA THR A 120 6.09 -9.41 17.52
C THR A 120 4.81 -9.58 18.34
N ALA A 121 4.31 -10.81 18.45
CA ALA A 121 3.19 -11.13 19.34
C ALA A 121 3.50 -10.80 20.82
N GLU A 122 4.74 -11.05 21.23
CA GLU A 122 5.20 -10.75 22.59
C GLU A 122 5.21 -9.25 22.90
N ASP A 123 5.51 -8.41 21.91
CA ASP A 123 5.48 -6.95 22.06
C ASP A 123 4.03 -6.47 22.22
N LEU A 124 3.10 -7.04 21.45
CA LEU A 124 1.66 -6.72 21.58
C LEU A 124 1.13 -7.10 22.95
N GLU A 125 1.51 -8.26 23.47
CA GLU A 125 1.12 -8.72 24.80
C GLU A 125 1.67 -7.80 25.90
N LYS A 126 2.94 -7.41 25.83
CA LYS A 126 3.57 -6.45 26.77
C LYS A 126 2.88 -5.09 26.75
N ASP A 127 2.46 -4.63 25.59
CA ASP A 127 1.74 -3.36 25.42
C ASP A 127 0.25 -3.46 25.82
N GLY A 128 -0.22 -4.64 26.27
CA GLY A 128 -1.60 -4.89 26.70
C GLY A 128 -2.61 -4.81 25.55
N ILE A 129 -2.15 -5.00 24.31
CA ILE A 129 -3.01 -4.96 23.13
C ILE A 129 -3.73 -6.32 23.02
N VAL A 130 -5.03 -6.30 23.30
CA VAL A 130 -5.90 -7.48 23.17
C VAL A 130 -6.75 -7.34 21.93
N PHE A 131 -6.71 -8.35 21.05
CA PHE A 131 -7.60 -8.45 19.92
C PHE A 131 -8.85 -9.26 20.26
N PRO A 132 -10.04 -8.85 19.79
CA PRO A 132 -11.24 -9.64 19.97
C PRO A 132 -11.08 -11.02 19.31
N GLU A 133 -11.37 -12.09 20.04
CA GLU A 133 -11.24 -13.49 19.56
C GLU A 133 -12.04 -13.74 18.27
N GLU A 134 -13.15 -13.04 18.10
CA GLU A 134 -14.03 -13.14 16.93
C GLU A 134 -13.34 -12.71 15.61
N HIS A 135 -12.31 -11.85 15.67
CA HIS A 135 -11.68 -11.30 14.49
C HIS A 135 -10.35 -11.97 14.14
N ALA A 136 -9.51 -12.20 15.11
CA ALA A 136 -8.25 -12.92 14.95
C ALA A 136 -7.65 -13.19 16.34
N PRO A 137 -7.74 -14.41 16.87
CA PRO A 137 -7.20 -14.73 18.19
C PRO A 137 -5.69 -14.48 18.29
N ASP A 138 -4.97 -14.72 17.19
CA ASP A 138 -3.53 -14.49 17.10
C ASP A 138 -3.22 -13.64 15.84
N PRO A 139 -3.31 -12.30 15.89
CA PRO A 139 -2.99 -11.45 14.73
C PRO A 139 -1.53 -11.55 14.28
N LEU A 140 -0.62 -11.79 15.24
CA LEU A 140 0.74 -12.23 15.02
C LEU A 140 0.92 -13.57 15.72
N LEU A 141 1.46 -14.56 15.02
CA LEU A 141 1.67 -15.90 15.56
C LEU A 141 2.80 -15.88 16.60
N PRO A 142 2.53 -16.27 17.88
CA PRO A 142 3.57 -16.39 18.88
C PRO A 142 4.54 -17.55 18.59
N VAL A 143 5.76 -17.44 19.08
CA VAL A 143 6.72 -18.54 19.06
C VAL A 143 6.15 -19.74 19.83
N GLY A 144 6.34 -20.94 19.30
CA GLY A 144 5.85 -22.17 19.90
C GLY A 144 4.43 -22.60 19.48
N LYS A 145 3.77 -21.83 18.61
CA LYS A 145 2.47 -22.20 18.04
C LYS A 145 2.57 -22.74 16.61
N VAL A 146 1.63 -23.59 16.26
CA VAL A 146 1.45 -24.07 14.89
C VAL A 146 0.57 -23.07 14.15
N PRO A 147 0.95 -22.62 12.94
CA PRO A 147 0.15 -21.68 12.15
C PRO A 147 -1.21 -22.28 11.77
N THR A 148 -2.25 -21.47 11.76
CA THR A 148 -3.58 -21.87 11.30
C THR A 148 -3.72 -21.87 9.77
N PHE A 149 -2.89 -21.08 9.08
CA PHE A 149 -2.89 -20.98 7.61
C PHE A 149 -1.53 -20.54 7.08
N ILE A 150 -1.24 -20.86 5.83
CA ILE A 150 -0.06 -20.35 5.11
C ILE A 150 -0.20 -18.85 4.93
N GLY A 151 0.84 -18.09 5.28
CA GLY A 151 0.82 -16.64 5.25
C GLY A 151 0.41 -16.00 6.57
N HIS A 152 0.24 -16.78 7.64
CA HIS A 152 0.02 -16.25 8.99
C HIS A 152 1.16 -15.31 9.37
N PRO A 153 0.88 -14.04 9.73
CA PRO A 153 1.91 -13.09 10.12
C PRO A 153 2.59 -13.50 11.42
N VAL A 154 3.90 -13.29 11.53
CA VAL A 154 4.69 -13.56 12.75
C VAL A 154 5.32 -12.30 13.32
N ALA A 155 5.57 -11.29 12.47
CA ALA A 155 6.14 -10.01 12.89
C ALA A 155 5.79 -8.91 11.91
N ILE A 156 5.81 -7.67 12.39
CA ILE A 156 5.78 -6.46 11.58
C ILE A 156 7.20 -5.89 11.56
N LEU A 157 7.79 -5.80 10.36
CA LEU A 157 9.11 -5.24 10.15
C LEU A 157 8.96 -3.80 9.64
N ILE A 158 9.62 -2.84 10.28
CA ILE A 158 9.46 -1.40 10.00
C ILE A 158 10.81 -0.79 9.67
N TRP A 159 10.87 0.00 8.60
CA TRP A 159 12.01 0.80 8.16
C TRP A 159 11.61 2.27 8.07
N ASN A 160 12.51 3.14 8.46
CA ASN A 160 12.33 4.59 8.33
C ASN A 160 12.78 5.09 6.95
N ASP A 161 13.61 4.33 6.26
CA ASP A 161 14.09 4.63 4.91
C ASP A 161 13.38 3.77 3.86
N PHE A 162 12.83 4.42 2.83
CA PHE A 162 12.09 3.73 1.77
C PHE A 162 12.96 2.83 0.90
N GLU A 163 14.19 3.24 0.61
CA GLU A 163 15.07 2.46 -0.26
C GLU A 163 15.57 1.20 0.44
N ARG A 164 15.94 1.30 1.71
CA ARG A 164 16.27 0.16 2.57
C ARG A 164 15.09 -0.82 2.64
N PHE A 165 13.87 -0.30 2.88
CA PHE A 165 12.65 -1.09 2.88
C PHE A 165 12.44 -1.82 1.54
N ARG A 166 12.59 -1.12 0.41
CA ARG A 166 12.40 -1.68 -0.92
C ARG A 166 13.36 -2.83 -1.20
N GLN A 167 14.64 -2.66 -0.86
CA GLN A 167 15.68 -3.68 -1.04
C GLN A 167 15.47 -4.87 -0.09
N ALA A 168 15.18 -4.62 1.19
CA ALA A 168 14.89 -5.66 2.17
C ALA A 168 13.65 -6.47 1.75
N LYS A 169 12.57 -5.80 1.35
CA LYS A 169 11.35 -6.43 0.86
C LYS A 169 11.60 -7.33 -0.35
N ALA A 170 12.46 -6.92 -1.31
CA ALA A 170 12.80 -7.73 -2.47
C ALA A 170 13.49 -9.04 -2.07
N LYS A 171 14.37 -9.01 -1.04
CA LYS A 171 15.05 -10.19 -0.51
C LYS A 171 14.13 -11.07 0.33
N LEU A 172 13.23 -10.49 1.11
CA LEU A 172 12.33 -11.20 2.03
C LEU A 172 11.14 -11.83 1.32
N LYS A 173 10.72 -11.27 0.20
CA LYS A 173 9.54 -11.72 -0.52
C LYS A 173 9.71 -13.17 -1.01
N PHE A 174 8.81 -14.06 -0.58
CA PHE A 174 8.83 -15.50 -0.90
C PHE A 174 10.12 -16.23 -0.48
N ASN A 175 10.76 -15.80 0.59
CA ASN A 175 11.99 -16.39 1.07
C ASN A 175 11.80 -17.06 2.43
N ASP A 176 12.01 -18.37 2.47
CA ASP A 176 11.85 -19.20 3.69
C ASP A 176 12.96 -18.98 4.73
N LYS A 177 14.10 -18.40 4.32
CA LYS A 177 15.27 -18.25 5.22
C LYS A 177 15.00 -17.40 6.45
N ALA A 178 14.00 -16.52 6.36
CA ALA A 178 13.65 -15.62 7.46
C ALA A 178 12.88 -16.30 8.58
N ILE A 179 12.33 -17.50 8.37
CA ILE A 179 11.50 -18.20 9.34
C ILE A 179 12.21 -19.46 9.82
N ARG A 180 12.25 -19.64 11.13
CA ARG A 180 12.71 -20.88 11.76
C ARG A 180 11.51 -21.74 12.12
N TYR A 181 11.59 -23.02 11.75
CA TYR A 181 10.59 -24.02 12.06
C TYR A 181 11.13 -25.04 13.04
N GLY A 182 10.34 -25.40 14.05
CA GLY A 182 10.60 -26.49 14.94
C GLY A 182 10.21 -27.84 14.34
N ALA A 183 10.55 -28.92 15.05
CA ALA A 183 10.01 -30.24 14.76
C ALA A 183 8.49 -30.26 15.01
N GLN A 184 7.78 -31.12 14.26
CA GLN A 184 6.39 -31.45 14.56
C GLN A 184 6.30 -32.16 15.89
#